data_1dbd3e1966d36fdb256b87059820aea4
#
_entry.id   1dbd3e1966d36fdb256b87059820aea4
#
_cell.length_a   1.000
_cell.length_b   1.000
_cell.length_c   1.000
_cell.angle_alpha   90.00
_cell.angle_beta   90.00
_cell.angle_gamma   90.00
#
_symmetry.space_group_name_H-M   'P 1'
#
loop_
_entity.id
_entity.type
_entity.pdbx_description
1 polymer ?
#
loop_
_entity_poly.entity_id
_entity_poly.type
_entity_poly.pdbx_seq_one_letter_code
_entity_poly.pdbx_strand_id
1 'polypeptide(L)'
;MLLMCRFDVPPADADAFLARGRRALELLTAAPGCLGGELGRAIEEPGRWVLQVRFASVDGYRRALSPFPVREHVVPLLAEALADEPATFETLASGAGGAVTAHESLLASSQDPAGGSAPV
;
A
#
# COMPACT_ATOMS: atom_id res chain seq x y z
N MET A 1 0.64 -2.82 7.89
CA MET A 1 0.96 -1.62 7.11
C MET A 1 0.26 -1.69 5.76
N LEU A 2 -0.29 -0.60 5.31
CA LEU A 2 -0.99 -0.53 4.02
C LEU A 2 -0.24 0.40 3.08
N LEU A 3 -0.05 -0.05 1.85
CA LEU A 3 0.40 0.79 0.75
C LEU A 3 -0.83 1.06 -0.11
N MET A 4 -1.17 2.33 -0.29
CA MET A 4 -2.32 2.72 -1.11
C MET A 4 -1.89 3.84 -2.05
N CYS A 5 -1.75 3.54 -3.31
CA CYS A 5 -1.34 4.50 -4.32
C CYS A 5 -2.50 4.78 -5.27
N ARG A 6 -2.77 6.04 -5.52
CA ARG A 6 -3.84 6.48 -6.43
C ARG A 6 -3.22 7.05 -7.68
N PHE A 7 -3.89 6.80 -8.81
CA PHE A 7 -3.36 7.17 -10.12
C PHE A 7 -4.47 7.78 -10.97
N ASP A 8 -4.09 8.76 -11.79
CA ASP A 8 -4.91 9.22 -12.89
C ASP A 8 -4.41 8.56 -14.16
N VAL A 9 -5.27 7.78 -14.81
CA VAL A 9 -4.90 7.01 -15.99
C VAL A 9 -5.82 7.40 -17.15
N PRO A 10 -5.29 8.02 -18.20
CA PRO A 10 -6.11 8.32 -19.38
C PRO A 10 -6.67 7.04 -19.99
N PRO A 11 -7.89 7.08 -20.56
CA PRO A 11 -8.49 5.86 -21.13
C PRO A 11 -7.60 5.17 -22.16
N ALA A 12 -6.84 5.91 -22.93
CA ALA A 12 -5.95 5.33 -23.94
C ALA A 12 -4.83 4.50 -23.30
N ASP A 13 -4.49 4.76 -22.04
CA ASP A 13 -3.40 4.07 -21.36
C ASP A 13 -3.89 2.96 -20.42
N ALA A 14 -5.20 2.73 -20.36
CA ALA A 14 -5.79 1.82 -19.37
C ALA A 14 -5.24 0.39 -19.48
N ASP A 15 -5.17 -0.15 -20.70
CA ASP A 15 -4.71 -1.53 -20.87
C ASP A 15 -3.23 -1.67 -20.49
N ALA A 16 -2.42 -0.72 -20.90
CA ALA A 16 -0.99 -0.74 -20.56
C ALA A 16 -0.79 -0.59 -19.05
N PHE A 17 -1.59 0.29 -18.41
CA PHE A 17 -1.50 0.48 -16.97
C PHE A 17 -1.94 -0.79 -16.22
N LEU A 18 -3.00 -1.43 -16.68
CA LEU A 18 -3.47 -2.68 -16.08
C LEU A 18 -2.37 -3.74 -16.12
N ALA A 19 -1.68 -3.88 -17.25
CA ALA A 19 -0.60 -4.85 -17.38
C ALA A 19 0.55 -4.53 -16.40
N ARG A 20 0.92 -3.26 -16.26
CA ARG A 20 1.96 -2.85 -15.33
C ARG A 20 1.54 -3.10 -13.89
N GLY A 21 0.29 -2.79 -13.55
CA GLY A 21 -0.24 -3.01 -12.21
C GLY A 21 -0.31 -4.47 -11.84
N ARG A 22 -0.68 -5.33 -12.79
CA ARG A 22 -0.68 -6.78 -12.55
C ARG A 22 0.72 -7.30 -12.30
N ARG A 23 1.70 -6.80 -13.05
CA ARG A 23 3.09 -7.18 -12.83
C ARG A 23 3.57 -6.73 -11.44
N ALA A 24 3.19 -5.51 -11.04
CA ALA A 24 3.54 -5.00 -9.72
C ALA A 24 2.93 -5.86 -8.62
N LEU A 25 1.67 -6.25 -8.74
CA LEU A 25 1.03 -7.14 -7.78
C LEU A 25 1.75 -8.49 -7.70
N GLU A 26 2.10 -9.05 -8.85
CA GLU A 26 2.79 -10.33 -8.86
C GLU A 26 4.10 -10.24 -8.07
N LEU A 27 4.88 -9.21 -8.31
CA LEU A 27 6.17 -9.05 -7.65
C LEU A 27 6.04 -8.72 -6.16
N LEU A 28 5.13 -7.81 -5.81
CA LEU A 28 4.97 -7.40 -4.42
C LEU A 28 4.36 -8.49 -3.56
N THR A 29 3.36 -9.20 -4.09
CA THR A 29 2.69 -10.23 -3.28
C THR A 29 3.53 -11.49 -3.12
N ALA A 30 4.58 -11.66 -3.92
CA ALA A 30 5.53 -12.75 -3.74
C ALA A 30 6.53 -12.46 -2.62
N ALA A 31 6.62 -11.23 -2.15
CA ALA A 31 7.60 -10.86 -1.13
C ALA A 31 7.22 -11.43 0.23
N PRO A 32 8.21 -11.90 1.01
CA PRO A 32 7.95 -12.32 2.38
C PRO A 32 7.36 -11.15 3.18
N GLY A 33 6.31 -11.45 3.95
CA GLY A 33 5.63 -10.42 4.74
C GLY A 33 4.54 -9.67 4.01
N CYS A 34 4.33 -9.93 2.74
CA CYS A 34 3.18 -9.38 2.04
C CYS A 34 1.94 -10.23 2.34
N LEU A 35 0.84 -9.57 2.69
CA LEU A 35 -0.40 -10.25 3.06
C LEU A 35 -1.40 -10.29 1.90
N GLY A 36 -1.16 -9.56 0.83
CA GLY A 36 -2.03 -9.53 -0.33
C GLY A 36 -2.21 -8.11 -0.85
N GLY A 37 -2.88 -7.99 -1.98
CA GLY A 37 -3.12 -6.69 -2.57
C GLY A 37 -4.08 -6.76 -3.73
N GLU A 38 -4.57 -5.59 -4.15
CA GLU A 38 -5.54 -5.44 -5.23
C GLU A 38 -5.19 -4.23 -6.08
N LEU A 39 -5.59 -4.29 -7.34
CA LEU A 39 -5.59 -3.13 -8.23
C LEU A 39 -7.03 -2.89 -8.61
N GLY A 40 -7.51 -1.68 -8.40
CA GLY A 40 -8.89 -1.34 -8.69
C GLY A 40 -9.02 -0.08 -9.50
N ARG A 41 -10.20 0.11 -10.07
CA ARG A 41 -10.55 1.30 -10.83
C ARG A 41 -11.87 1.82 -10.29
N ALA A 42 -11.98 3.13 -10.12
CA ALA A 42 -13.20 3.71 -9.59
C ALA A 42 -14.37 3.44 -10.52
N ILE A 43 -15.47 2.98 -9.97
CA ILE A 43 -16.66 2.66 -10.76
C ILE A 43 -17.26 3.91 -11.37
N GLU A 44 -17.29 5.01 -10.60
CA GLU A 44 -17.91 6.25 -11.04
C GLU A 44 -16.95 7.19 -11.75
N GLU A 45 -15.67 6.91 -11.69
CA GLU A 45 -14.65 7.77 -12.30
C GLU A 45 -13.57 6.87 -12.90
N PRO A 46 -13.79 6.30 -14.08
CA PRO A 46 -12.93 5.24 -14.61
C PRO A 46 -11.48 5.61 -14.88
N GLY A 47 -11.15 6.87 -14.90
CA GLY A 47 -9.75 7.31 -15.02
C GLY A 47 -8.99 7.26 -13.70
N ARG A 48 -9.67 7.01 -12.58
CA ARG A 48 -9.03 7.00 -11.28
C ARG A 48 -8.82 5.55 -10.84
N TRP A 49 -7.57 5.22 -10.54
CA TRP A 49 -7.17 3.85 -10.16
C TRP A 49 -6.52 3.84 -8.79
N VAL A 50 -6.54 2.68 -8.14
CA VAL A 50 -5.88 2.48 -6.85
C VAL A 50 -5.13 1.16 -6.85
N LEU A 51 -3.91 1.18 -6.32
CA LEU A 51 -3.15 -0.01 -5.99
C LEU A 51 -3.07 -0.08 -4.46
N GLN A 52 -3.56 -1.16 -3.88
CA GLN A 52 -3.55 -1.36 -2.44
C GLN A 52 -2.82 -2.67 -2.14
N VAL A 53 -1.81 -2.60 -1.28
CA VAL A 53 -1.04 -3.79 -0.89
C VAL A 53 -0.88 -3.77 0.62
N ARG A 54 -1.06 -4.93 1.25
CA ARG A 54 -0.99 -5.08 2.70
C ARG A 54 0.29 -5.82 3.07
N PHE A 55 0.99 -5.30 4.07
CA PHE A 55 2.22 -5.92 4.58
C PHE A 55 2.11 -6.14 6.07
N ALA A 56 2.78 -7.16 6.58
CA ALA A 56 2.79 -7.47 8.01
C ALA A 56 3.52 -6.38 8.81
N SER A 57 4.48 -5.70 8.20
CA SER A 57 5.26 -4.67 8.87
C SER A 57 5.82 -3.67 7.86
N VAL A 58 6.26 -2.52 8.39
CA VAL A 58 6.96 -1.52 7.58
C VAL A 58 8.28 -2.08 7.05
N ASP A 59 8.99 -2.86 7.87
CA ASP A 59 10.24 -3.48 7.43
C ASP A 59 10.01 -4.47 6.29
N GLY A 60 8.92 -5.23 6.34
CA GLY A 60 8.56 -6.14 5.25
C GLY A 60 8.31 -5.37 3.95
N TYR A 61 7.62 -4.25 4.04
CA TYR A 61 7.41 -3.40 2.89
C TYR A 61 8.74 -2.88 2.33
N ARG A 62 9.61 -2.38 3.17
CA ARG A 62 10.90 -1.86 2.72
C ARG A 62 11.75 -2.93 2.04
N ARG A 63 11.76 -4.14 2.62
CA ARG A 63 12.49 -5.25 2.02
C ARG A 63 11.90 -5.69 0.70
N ALA A 64 10.58 -5.58 0.55
CA ALA A 64 9.91 -5.94 -0.69
C ALA A 64 10.32 -5.05 -1.86
N LEU A 65 10.80 -3.83 -1.59
CA LEU A 65 11.20 -2.90 -2.64
C LEU A 65 12.65 -3.07 -3.08
N SER A 66 13.44 -3.90 -2.40
CA SER A 66 14.86 -3.99 -2.70
C SER A 66 15.25 -4.93 -3.85
N PRO A 67 14.53 -6.01 -4.17
CA PRO A 67 14.94 -6.88 -5.29
C PRO A 67 14.94 -6.12 -6.62
N PHE A 68 15.84 -6.50 -7.49
CA PHE A 68 16.01 -5.82 -8.78
C PHE A 68 14.72 -5.77 -9.62
N PRO A 69 13.97 -6.89 -9.78
CA PRO A 69 12.74 -6.81 -10.58
C PRO A 69 11.72 -5.81 -10.01
N VAL A 70 11.66 -5.67 -8.69
CA VAL A 70 10.77 -4.70 -8.06
C VAL A 70 11.26 -3.28 -8.33
N ARG A 71 12.56 -3.04 -8.22
CA ARG A 71 13.10 -1.71 -8.53
C ARG A 71 12.92 -1.34 -9.99
N GLU A 72 12.91 -2.33 -10.85
CA GLU A 72 12.75 -2.11 -12.28
C GLU A 72 11.28 -1.88 -12.68
N HIS A 73 10.36 -2.66 -12.13
CA HIS A 73 8.96 -2.67 -12.58
C HIS A 73 7.98 -2.03 -11.61
N VAL A 74 8.27 -1.99 -10.34
CA VAL A 74 7.33 -1.50 -9.33
C VAL A 74 7.65 -0.09 -8.90
N VAL A 75 8.88 0.20 -8.54
CA VAL A 75 9.26 1.53 -8.04
C VAL A 75 8.89 2.63 -9.04
N PRO A 76 9.16 2.48 -10.36
CA PRO A 76 8.73 3.50 -11.32
C PRO A 76 7.22 3.67 -11.37
N LEU A 77 6.46 2.59 -11.22
CA LEU A 77 5.00 2.69 -11.18
C LEU A 77 4.55 3.47 -9.95
N LEU A 78 5.09 3.16 -8.78
CA LEU A 78 4.74 3.86 -7.56
C LEU A 78 5.06 5.35 -7.64
N ALA A 79 6.10 5.70 -8.37
CA ALA A 79 6.49 7.10 -8.54
C ALA A 79 5.48 7.90 -9.37
N GLU A 80 4.60 7.22 -10.11
CA GLU A 80 3.56 7.89 -10.89
C GLU A 80 2.29 8.15 -10.07
N ALA A 81 2.23 7.69 -8.82
CA ALA A 81 1.06 7.91 -7.99
C ALA A 81 0.87 9.40 -7.70
N LEU A 82 -0.37 9.78 -7.42
CA LEU A 82 -0.71 11.15 -7.09
C LEU A 82 0.06 11.58 -5.84
N ALA A 83 0.85 12.63 -5.97
CA ALA A 83 1.82 13.03 -4.94
C ALA A 83 1.18 13.79 -3.78
N ASP A 84 -0.03 14.27 -3.94
CA ASP A 84 -0.71 15.02 -2.90
C ASP A 84 -1.46 14.12 -1.92
N GLU A 85 -1.37 12.82 -2.08
CA GLU A 85 -2.04 11.85 -1.21
C GLU A 85 -1.01 11.00 -0.48
N PRO A 86 -1.17 10.76 0.81
CA PRO A 86 -0.29 9.82 1.48
C PRO A 86 -0.49 8.43 0.91
N ALA A 87 0.59 7.68 0.80
CA ALA A 87 0.57 6.35 0.20
C ALA A 87 0.81 5.23 1.20
N THR A 88 1.41 5.53 2.35
CA THR A 88 1.72 4.50 3.34
C THR A 88 0.98 4.80 4.63
N PHE A 89 0.35 3.75 5.19
CA PHE A 89 -0.47 3.87 6.38
C PHE A 89 -0.13 2.76 7.35
N GLU A 90 -0.10 3.08 8.65
CA GLU A 90 -0.02 2.00 9.62
C GLU A 90 -1.39 1.35 9.75
N THR A 91 -1.41 0.05 9.99
CA THR A 91 -2.65 -0.67 10.23
C THR A 91 -2.96 -0.60 11.72
N LEU A 92 -4.10 -0.06 12.08
CA LEU A 92 -4.52 0.04 13.48
C LEU A 92 -5.52 -1.06 13.86
N ALA A 93 -6.22 -1.58 12.88
CA ALA A 93 -7.14 -2.69 13.11
C ALA A 93 -7.32 -3.45 11.81
N SER A 94 -7.46 -4.75 11.90
CA SER A 94 -7.79 -5.57 10.74
C SER A 94 -8.90 -6.53 11.11
N GLY A 95 -9.77 -6.84 10.16
CA GLY A 95 -10.93 -7.67 10.43
C GLY A 95 -11.12 -8.73 9.37
N ALA A 96 -11.64 -9.89 9.79
CA ALA A 96 -12.01 -10.97 8.91
C ALA A 96 -13.09 -11.80 9.59
N GLY A 97 -14.16 -12.10 8.86
CA GLY A 97 -15.25 -12.94 9.40
C GLY A 97 -15.90 -12.39 10.65
N GLY A 98 -15.91 -11.10 10.84
CA GLY A 98 -16.49 -10.48 12.02
C GLY A 98 -15.54 -10.37 13.21
N ALA A 99 -14.35 -10.95 13.10
CA ALA A 99 -13.34 -10.84 14.15
C ALA A 99 -12.38 -9.71 13.82
N VAL A 100 -12.06 -8.88 14.80
CA VAL A 100 -11.20 -7.72 14.62
C VAL A 100 -9.96 -7.85 15.50
N THR A 101 -8.80 -7.61 14.89
CA THR A 101 -7.52 -7.62 15.59
C THR A 101 -7.01 -6.18 15.67
N ALA A 102 -6.69 -5.73 16.87
CA ALA A 102 -6.10 -4.40 17.05
C ALA A 102 -4.60 -4.49 16.84
N HIS A 103 -4.03 -3.40 16.31
CA HIS A 103 -2.60 -3.28 16.11
C HIS A 103 -2.10 -2.05 16.84
N GLU A 104 -0.91 -2.13 17.39
CA GLU A 104 -0.34 -1.05 18.16
C GLU A 104 0.17 0.03 17.22
N SER A 105 -0.09 1.28 17.55
CA SER A 105 0.40 2.38 16.73
C SER A 105 1.88 2.65 16.96
N LEU A 106 2.64 2.77 15.89
CA LEU A 106 4.05 3.14 15.97
C LEU A 106 4.20 4.59 16.45
N LEU A 107 3.25 5.43 16.10
CA LEU A 107 3.30 6.83 16.52
C LEU A 107 3.03 6.96 18.00
N ALA A 108 2.07 6.22 18.51
CA ALA A 108 1.77 6.23 19.93
C ALA A 108 2.97 5.77 20.75
N SER A 109 3.64 4.73 20.32
CA SER A 109 4.82 4.24 21.00
C SER A 109 5.91 5.29 21.03
N SER A 110 6.13 6.01 19.96
CA SER A 110 7.21 6.98 19.93
C SER A 110 6.83 8.28 20.61
N GLN A 111 5.54 8.57 20.76
CA GLN A 111 5.10 9.83 21.35
C GLN A 111 4.84 9.75 22.82
N ASP A 112 4.90 8.61 23.40
CA ASP A 112 4.51 8.44 24.75
C ASP A 112 5.65 8.17 25.66
N PRO A 113 6.50 9.06 25.79
CA PRO A 113 7.53 8.81 26.68
C PRO A 113 6.93 9.03 27.95
N ALA A 114 6.76 9.68 28.39
CA ALA A 114 6.37 9.91 29.65
C ALA A 114 5.00 9.85 29.75
N GLY A 115 4.70 9.24 29.23
CA GLY A 115 3.55 9.22 29.44
C GLY A 115 2.59 9.78 29.10
N GLY A 116 2.54 9.69 28.84
CA GLY A 116 1.76 9.98 28.70
C GLY A 116 0.82 10.35 28.28
N SER A 117 0.66 10.54 28.06
CA SER A 117 -0.10 10.91 27.84
C SER A 117 -1.02 11.02 27.36
N ALA A 118 -1.19 11.00 27.07
CA ALA A 118 -2.02 11.19 26.70
C ALA A 118 -2.95 11.15 26.45
N PRO A 119 -3.41 11.09 26.47
CA PRO A 119 -4.37 10.88 26.24
C PRO A 119 -5.12 11.24 25.57
N VAL A 120 -5.26 11.28 25.32
CA VAL A 120 -5.98 11.51 24.72
C VAL A 120 -6.47 11.74 24.40
#